data_9fce34c49314e859158691d4b3c1d61f
#
_entry.id   9fce34c49314e859158691d4b3c1d61f
#
_cell.length_a   1.000
_cell.length_b   1.000
_cell.length_c   1.000
_cell.angle_alpha   90.00
_cell.angle_beta   90.00
_cell.angle_gamma   90.00
#
_symmetry.space_group_name_H-M   'P 1'
#
loop_
_entity.id
_entity.type
_entity.pdbx_description
1 polymer ?
#
loop_
_entity_poly.entity_id
_entity_poly.type
_entity_poly.pdbx_seq_one_letter_code
_entity_poly.pdbx_strand_id
1 'polypeptide(L)'
;MKYGELLCREGCAHGRGAVERKYSSIYLEYQLTQHAIDFMKAVDGPIAVVSVAGLYRTGKSYLLNRVLLNRSNGFGVGPTINPCTKGLWCWGTPLKGYSADGEAVNIIVIDTEGIGALDEDSTHDTKIFTLAILASSCFIYNSVGSIDENAIQNLSLIVNLTKHIQLKA
;
A
#
# COMPACT_ATOMS: atom_id res chain seq x y z
N MET A 1 5.88 -18.13 4.64
CA MET A 1 6.07 -17.07 3.65
C MET A 1 5.85 -15.76 4.34
N LYS A 2 6.80 -14.86 4.24
CA LYS A 2 6.74 -13.57 4.97
C LYS A 2 6.37 -12.49 3.97
N TYR A 3 5.44 -11.62 4.33
CA TYR A 3 5.23 -10.33 3.70
C TYR A 3 6.27 -9.37 4.30
N GLY A 4 6.67 -8.37 3.55
CA GLY A 4 7.64 -7.36 3.99
C GLY A 4 7.08 -5.96 3.80
N GLU A 5 7.46 -5.06 4.69
CA GLU A 5 7.16 -3.64 4.57
C GLU A 5 7.86 -3.08 3.33
N LEU A 6 7.08 -2.50 2.42
CA LEU A 6 7.61 -1.92 1.19
C LEU A 6 8.21 -0.54 1.45
N LEU A 7 7.50 0.26 2.24
CA LEU A 7 7.89 1.63 2.59
C LEU A 7 7.84 1.78 4.11
N CYS A 8 8.93 2.26 4.68
CA CYS A 8 9.04 2.62 6.08
C CYS A 8 9.09 4.14 6.24
N ARG A 9 8.37 4.66 7.22
CA ARG A 9 8.49 6.05 7.65
C ARG A 9 9.82 6.19 8.41
N GLU A 10 10.65 7.17 8.06
CA GLU A 10 11.84 7.47 8.85
C GLU A 10 11.48 7.69 10.31
N GLY A 11 12.07 6.89 11.21
CA GLY A 11 11.80 6.94 12.65
C GLY A 11 10.98 5.78 13.21
N CYS A 12 10.49 4.83 12.43
CA CYS A 12 9.94 3.57 12.92
C CYS A 12 11.05 2.59 13.27
N ALA A 13 11.80 2.86 14.34
CA ALA A 13 12.73 1.89 14.90
C ALA A 13 11.94 0.79 15.62
N HIS A 14 12.04 -0.43 15.16
CA HIS A 14 11.71 -1.61 15.94
C HIS A 14 12.77 -1.75 17.05
N GLY A 15 12.43 -1.36 18.26
CA GLY A 15 13.26 -1.66 19.43
C GLY A 15 13.57 -0.48 20.35
N ARG A 16 12.96 -0.48 21.51
CA ARG A 16 13.36 0.10 22.83
C ARG A 16 14.44 1.19 22.82
N GLY A 17 14.02 2.42 23.03
CA GLY A 17 14.89 3.52 23.39
C GLY A 17 14.24 4.86 23.09
N ALA A 18 13.77 5.55 24.15
CA ALA A 18 13.28 6.91 24.03
C ALA A 18 14.44 7.81 23.57
N VAL A 19 14.32 8.42 22.41
CA VAL A 19 15.20 9.51 21.96
C VAL A 19 14.35 10.74 21.74
N GLU A 20 14.78 11.83 22.36
CA GLU A 20 14.17 13.15 22.33
C GLU A 20 13.90 13.63 20.91
N ARG A 21 12.65 14.03 20.66
CA ARG A 21 12.24 14.66 19.40
C ARG A 21 12.70 16.12 19.38
N LYS A 22 13.76 16.42 18.65
CA LYS A 22 14.04 17.77 18.18
C LYS A 22 13.18 18.04 16.95
N TYR A 23 12.30 19.02 17.05
CA TYR A 23 11.51 19.52 15.93
C TYR A 23 12.43 20.23 14.93
N SER A 24 12.68 19.62 13.79
CA SER A 24 13.16 20.31 12.59
C SER A 24 12.33 19.85 11.41
N SER A 25 11.86 20.83 10.64
CA SER A 25 11.00 20.79 9.45
C SER A 25 10.73 19.41 8.83
N ILE A 26 9.47 18.98 8.95
CA ILE A 26 9.03 17.61 8.66
C ILE A 26 8.83 17.46 7.15
N TYR A 27 9.85 17.11 6.43
CA TYR A 27 9.70 16.32 5.21
C TYR A 27 9.68 14.85 5.63
N LEU A 28 8.48 14.29 5.74
CA LEU A 28 8.31 12.84 5.91
C LEU A 28 8.76 12.17 4.61
N GLU A 29 9.97 11.69 4.58
CA GLU A 29 10.54 10.96 3.47
C GLU A 29 10.16 9.48 3.63
N TYR A 30 9.53 8.91 2.60
CA TYR A 30 9.26 7.48 2.54
C TYR A 30 10.42 6.81 1.85
N GLN A 31 10.97 5.80 2.48
CA GLN A 31 12.08 5.03 1.93
C GLN A 31 11.66 3.61 1.65
N LEU A 32 12.10 3.07 0.51
CA LEU A 32 11.99 1.64 0.24
C LEU A 32 12.89 0.88 1.20
N THR A 33 12.34 -0.16 1.82
CA THR A 33 13.16 -1.04 2.65
C THR A 33 14.14 -1.84 1.77
N GLN A 34 15.33 -2.15 2.29
CA GLN A 34 16.30 -2.95 1.53
C GLN A 34 15.70 -4.30 1.11
N HIS A 35 14.88 -4.90 1.96
CA HIS A 35 14.18 -6.15 1.66
C HIS A 35 13.23 -6.01 0.45
N ALA A 36 12.51 -4.90 0.34
CA ALA A 36 11.64 -4.63 -0.81
C ALA A 36 12.46 -4.45 -2.10
N ILE A 37 13.58 -3.75 -2.02
CA ILE A 37 14.49 -3.55 -3.15
C ILE A 37 15.04 -4.90 -3.65
N ASP A 38 15.50 -5.75 -2.74
CA ASP A 38 16.04 -7.07 -3.07
C ASP A 38 14.96 -7.99 -3.65
N PHE A 39 13.75 -7.94 -3.09
CA PHE A 39 12.61 -8.66 -3.63
C PHE A 39 12.29 -8.22 -5.06
N MET A 40 12.19 -6.92 -5.31
CA MET A 40 11.87 -6.40 -6.65
C MET A 40 12.95 -6.75 -7.68
N LYS A 41 14.23 -6.73 -7.29
CA LYS A 41 15.35 -7.14 -8.16
C LYS A 41 15.36 -8.63 -8.49
N ALA A 42 14.78 -9.46 -7.62
CA ALA A 42 14.71 -10.92 -7.80
C ALA A 42 13.54 -11.37 -8.68
N VAL A 43 12.64 -10.46 -9.07
CA VAL A 43 11.50 -10.80 -9.93
C VAL A 43 11.91 -10.65 -11.39
N ASP A 44 12.00 -11.77 -12.10
CA ASP A 44 12.31 -11.79 -13.53
C ASP A 44 11.05 -11.70 -14.39
N GLY A 45 11.13 -10.92 -15.46
CA GLY A 45 10.07 -10.78 -16.46
C GLY A 45 9.05 -9.67 -16.13
N PRO A 46 7.96 -9.62 -16.89
CA PRO A 46 6.94 -8.58 -16.76
C PRO A 46 6.28 -8.59 -15.40
N ILE A 47 6.04 -7.39 -14.85
CA ILE A 47 5.42 -7.18 -13.54
C ILE A 47 4.11 -6.43 -13.69
N ALA A 48 3.06 -6.90 -13.03
CA ALA A 48 1.84 -6.17 -12.77
C ALA A 48 1.69 -5.98 -11.26
N VAL A 49 1.30 -4.80 -10.84
CA VAL A 49 1.12 -4.47 -9.43
C VAL A 49 -0.37 -4.27 -9.14
N VAL A 50 -0.89 -5.02 -8.18
CA VAL A 50 -2.25 -4.86 -7.67
C VAL A 50 -2.16 -4.29 -6.26
N SER A 51 -2.73 -3.12 -6.03
CA SER A 51 -2.81 -2.53 -4.71
C SER A 51 -4.25 -2.29 -4.27
N VAL A 52 -4.48 -2.35 -2.97
CA VAL A 52 -5.76 -2.00 -2.37
C VAL A 52 -5.58 -0.83 -1.42
N ALA A 53 -6.46 0.17 -1.52
CA ALA A 53 -6.54 1.26 -0.55
C ALA A 53 -8.01 1.58 -0.23
N GLY A 54 -8.21 2.40 0.78
CA GLY A 54 -9.55 2.79 1.26
C GLY A 54 -9.53 3.06 2.75
N LEU A 55 -10.69 3.37 3.29
CA LEU A 55 -10.85 3.71 4.70
C LEU A 55 -10.30 2.61 5.61
N TYR A 56 -9.84 3.03 6.75
CA TYR A 56 -9.40 2.15 7.81
C TYR A 56 -10.55 1.18 8.22
N ARG A 57 -10.21 -0.08 8.54
CA ARG A 57 -11.14 -1.17 8.92
C ARG A 57 -12.21 -1.57 7.89
N THR A 58 -12.03 -1.29 6.64
CA THR A 58 -12.91 -1.75 5.57
C THR A 58 -12.64 -3.19 5.10
N GLY A 59 -11.65 -3.87 5.70
CA GLY A 59 -11.31 -5.24 5.36
C GLY A 59 -10.37 -5.41 4.17
N LYS A 60 -9.55 -4.41 3.83
CA LYS A 60 -8.58 -4.48 2.73
C LYS A 60 -7.67 -5.71 2.78
N SER A 61 -6.95 -5.89 3.89
CA SER A 61 -6.06 -7.04 4.10
C SER A 61 -6.82 -8.37 4.05
N TYR A 62 -8.04 -8.41 4.56
CA TYR A 62 -8.90 -9.58 4.48
C TYR A 62 -9.30 -9.89 3.02
N LEU A 63 -9.68 -8.86 2.26
CA LEU A 63 -10.01 -8.99 0.84
C LEU A 63 -8.83 -9.57 0.05
N LEU A 64 -7.64 -9.01 0.23
CA LEU A 64 -6.42 -9.50 -0.42
C LEU A 64 -6.13 -10.96 -0.05
N ASN A 65 -6.21 -11.30 1.23
CA ASN A 65 -5.95 -12.66 1.70
C ASN A 65 -6.92 -13.66 1.08
N ARG A 66 -8.21 -13.34 1.06
CA ARG A 66 -9.26 -14.28 0.62
C ARG A 66 -9.42 -14.35 -0.88
N VAL A 67 -9.36 -13.22 -1.57
CA VAL A 67 -9.67 -13.16 -3.00
C VAL A 67 -8.41 -13.34 -3.85
N LEU A 68 -7.35 -12.59 -3.56
CA LEU A 68 -6.14 -12.65 -4.39
C LEU A 68 -5.19 -13.77 -3.98
N LEU A 69 -4.94 -13.91 -2.69
CA LEU A 69 -3.98 -14.91 -2.19
C LEU A 69 -4.62 -16.28 -1.97
N ASN A 70 -5.96 -16.37 -1.96
CA ASN A 70 -6.74 -17.58 -1.64
C ASN A 70 -6.25 -18.28 -0.36
N ARG A 71 -6.07 -17.50 0.73
CA ARG A 71 -5.52 -17.96 2.00
C ARG A 71 -6.34 -17.50 3.19
N SER A 72 -6.31 -18.27 4.26
CA SER A 72 -6.85 -17.86 5.56
C SER A 72 -5.92 -16.90 6.30
N ASN A 73 -4.62 -17.03 6.09
CA ASN A 73 -3.56 -16.23 6.70
C ASN A 73 -2.71 -15.58 5.61
N GLY A 74 -2.35 -14.32 5.80
CA GLY A 74 -1.57 -13.55 4.83
C GLY A 74 -1.16 -12.22 5.44
N PHE A 75 -1.59 -11.11 4.84
CA PHE A 75 -1.45 -9.78 5.44
C PHE A 75 -2.12 -9.76 6.82
N GLY A 76 -1.56 -8.97 7.74
CA GLY A 76 -2.05 -8.89 9.11
C GLY A 76 -3.51 -8.41 9.17
N VAL A 77 -4.36 -9.22 9.79
CA VAL A 77 -5.75 -8.87 10.10
C VAL A 77 -5.91 -8.95 11.60
N GLY A 78 -6.09 -7.81 12.26
CA GLY A 78 -6.23 -7.75 13.71
C GLY A 78 -7.68 -7.60 14.18
N PRO A 79 -8.03 -8.21 15.31
CA PRO A 79 -9.32 -7.99 15.96
C PRO A 79 -9.36 -6.68 16.75
N THR A 80 -8.22 -6.03 16.95
CA THR A 80 -8.05 -4.83 17.78
C THR A 80 -8.36 -3.53 17.04
N ILE A 81 -8.58 -2.46 17.80
CA ILE A 81 -8.83 -1.10 17.30
C ILE A 81 -7.59 -0.53 16.62
N ASN A 82 -6.40 -0.98 16.99
CA ASN A 82 -5.15 -0.49 16.41
C ASN A 82 -4.98 -0.98 14.96
N PRO A 83 -4.54 -0.12 14.04
CA PRO A 83 -4.23 -0.51 12.68
C PRO A 83 -3.12 -1.56 12.66
N CYS A 84 -3.35 -2.66 11.92
CA CYS A 84 -2.36 -3.73 11.78
C CYS A 84 -1.34 -3.43 10.68
N THR A 85 -1.77 -2.71 9.65
CA THR A 85 -0.95 -2.31 8.50
C THR A 85 -0.56 -0.85 8.69
N LYS A 86 0.74 -0.55 8.70
CA LYS A 86 1.28 0.82 8.65
C LYS A 86 2.11 0.95 7.38
N GLY A 87 1.84 2.02 6.58
CA GLY A 87 2.51 2.22 5.31
C GLY A 87 2.02 1.28 4.20
N LEU A 88 2.94 0.83 3.35
CA LEU A 88 2.69 -0.08 2.23
C LEU A 88 3.40 -1.42 2.47
N TRP A 89 2.66 -2.51 2.32
CA TRP A 89 3.15 -3.86 2.55
C TRP A 89 3.03 -4.72 1.31
N CYS A 90 4.11 -5.35 0.90
CA CYS A 90 4.17 -6.20 -0.27
C CYS A 90 4.09 -7.67 0.12
N TRP A 91 3.34 -8.46 -0.64
CA TRP A 91 3.36 -9.91 -0.51
C TRP A 91 4.66 -10.49 -1.09
N GLY A 92 5.41 -11.21 -0.29
CA GLY A 92 6.77 -11.66 -0.59
C GLY A 92 6.90 -12.81 -1.62
N THR A 93 5.84 -13.09 -2.38
CA THR A 93 5.86 -14.08 -3.47
C THR A 93 4.95 -13.60 -4.58
N PRO A 94 5.46 -13.29 -5.79
CA PRO A 94 4.63 -12.90 -6.91
C PRO A 94 3.62 -14.01 -7.25
N LEU A 95 2.39 -13.62 -7.53
CA LEU A 95 1.41 -14.51 -8.14
C LEU A 95 1.71 -14.60 -9.64
N LYS A 96 1.36 -15.71 -10.25
CA LYS A 96 1.46 -15.88 -11.71
C LYS A 96 0.13 -15.57 -12.36
N GLY A 97 0.18 -14.79 -13.43
CA GLY A 97 -0.99 -14.41 -14.21
C GLY A 97 -0.63 -14.22 -15.68
N TYR A 98 -1.59 -13.73 -16.44
CA TYR A 98 -1.42 -13.43 -17.86
C TYR A 98 -1.94 -12.02 -18.14
N SER A 99 -1.27 -11.31 -19.03
CA SER A 99 -1.75 -10.04 -19.59
C SER A 99 -2.95 -10.26 -20.52
N ALA A 100 -3.58 -9.20 -20.97
CA ALA A 100 -4.65 -9.26 -21.95
C ALA A 100 -4.19 -9.89 -23.28
N ASP A 101 -2.91 -9.77 -23.60
CA ASP A 101 -2.29 -10.32 -24.81
C ASP A 101 -1.80 -11.77 -24.61
N GLY A 102 -2.05 -12.36 -23.44
CA GLY A 102 -1.68 -13.74 -23.12
C GLY A 102 -0.23 -13.93 -22.64
N GLU A 103 0.52 -12.86 -22.42
CA GLU A 103 1.89 -12.93 -21.88
C GLU A 103 1.89 -13.22 -20.39
N ALA A 104 2.80 -14.08 -19.95
CA ALA A 104 2.96 -14.40 -18.54
C ALA A 104 3.48 -13.18 -17.77
N VAL A 105 2.81 -12.84 -16.67
CA VAL A 105 3.16 -11.71 -15.80
C VAL A 105 3.29 -12.14 -14.34
N ASN A 106 4.19 -11.48 -13.62
CA ASN A 106 4.32 -11.60 -12.18
C ASN A 106 3.44 -10.55 -11.50
N ILE A 107 2.45 -10.99 -10.73
CA ILE A 107 1.54 -10.09 -10.04
C ILE A 107 2.07 -9.87 -8.62
N ILE A 108 2.43 -8.63 -8.32
CA ILE A 108 2.83 -8.18 -6.99
C ILE A 108 1.59 -7.60 -6.30
N VAL A 109 1.30 -8.09 -5.09
CA VAL A 109 0.16 -7.65 -4.29
C VAL A 109 0.62 -6.72 -3.19
N ILE A 110 0.00 -5.53 -3.11
CA ILE A 110 0.32 -4.51 -2.11
C ILE A 110 -0.91 -4.21 -1.25
N ASP A 111 -0.75 -4.35 0.06
CA ASP A 111 -1.71 -3.89 1.07
C ASP A 111 -1.30 -2.51 1.57
N THR A 112 -2.27 -1.64 1.83
CA THR A 112 -2.02 -0.29 2.32
C THR A 112 -2.62 -0.06 3.69
N GLU A 113 -2.02 0.87 4.42
CA GLU A 113 -2.62 1.47 5.59
C GLU A 113 -4.00 2.05 5.28
N GLY A 114 -4.90 2.02 6.28
CA GLY A 114 -6.24 2.57 6.12
C GLY A 114 -6.25 4.09 6.26
N ILE A 115 -6.91 4.77 5.33
CA ILE A 115 -7.15 6.20 5.37
C ILE A 115 -8.07 6.54 6.54
N GLY A 116 -7.78 7.64 7.26
CA GLY A 116 -8.59 8.11 8.39
C GLY A 116 -8.36 7.31 9.68
N ALA A 117 -7.19 6.71 9.86
CA ALA A 117 -6.80 6.12 11.13
C ALA A 117 -6.60 7.23 12.18
N LEU A 118 -7.00 6.94 13.44
CA LEU A 118 -7.15 7.93 14.51
C LEU A 118 -5.86 8.70 14.88
N ASP A 119 -4.69 8.18 14.53
CA ASP A 119 -3.39 8.72 14.94
C ASP A 119 -2.59 9.36 13.80
N GLU A 120 -3.14 9.42 12.56
CA GLU A 120 -2.43 9.92 11.40
C GLU A 120 -3.09 11.19 10.84
N ASP A 121 -2.28 12.08 10.28
CA ASP A 121 -2.78 13.31 9.66
C ASP A 121 -3.22 13.06 8.20
N SER A 122 -4.05 13.95 7.68
CA SER A 122 -4.56 13.87 6.30
C SER A 122 -3.47 13.94 5.24
N THR A 123 -2.33 14.51 5.57
CA THR A 123 -1.16 14.61 4.68
C THR A 123 -0.48 13.25 4.52
N HIS A 124 -0.37 12.49 5.62
CA HIS A 124 0.15 11.13 5.59
C HIS A 124 -0.75 10.23 4.76
N ASP A 125 -2.05 10.23 5.03
CA ASP A 125 -3.05 9.44 4.30
C ASP A 125 -2.98 9.72 2.79
N THR A 126 -2.91 11.00 2.41
CA THR A 126 -2.80 11.42 1.00
C THR A 126 -1.54 10.88 0.35
N LYS A 127 -0.39 10.88 1.04
CA LYS A 127 0.87 10.36 0.51
C LYS A 127 0.82 8.85 0.29
N ILE A 128 0.35 8.09 1.28
CA ILE A 128 0.20 6.62 1.17
C ILE A 128 -0.73 6.27 0.02
N PHE A 129 -1.85 6.96 -0.08
CA PHE A 129 -2.82 6.76 -1.14
C PHE A 129 -2.24 7.05 -2.53
N THR A 130 -1.53 8.18 -2.65
CA THR A 130 -0.82 8.57 -3.88
C THR A 130 0.21 7.54 -4.30
N LEU A 131 1.05 7.09 -3.36
CA LEU A 131 2.09 6.10 -3.64
C LEU A 131 1.49 4.76 -4.07
N ALA A 132 0.40 4.32 -3.46
CA ALA A 132 -0.29 3.10 -3.85
C ALA A 132 -0.80 3.17 -5.29
N ILE A 133 -1.35 4.31 -5.69
CA ILE A 133 -1.83 4.52 -7.06
C ILE A 133 -0.67 4.53 -8.06
N LEU A 134 0.38 5.30 -7.77
CA LEU A 134 1.55 5.42 -8.64
C LEU A 134 2.26 4.09 -8.86
N ALA A 135 2.28 3.24 -7.85
CA ALA A 135 2.88 1.92 -7.93
C ALA A 135 2.02 0.89 -8.67
N SER A 136 0.74 1.18 -8.92
CA SER A 136 -0.23 0.15 -9.35
C SER A 136 -0.45 0.10 -10.85
N SER A 137 -0.51 -1.12 -11.38
CA SER A 137 -1.11 -1.42 -12.68
C SER A 137 -2.63 -1.59 -12.55
N CYS A 138 -3.08 -2.09 -11.39
CA CYS A 138 -4.50 -2.23 -11.03
C CYS A 138 -4.69 -1.74 -9.60
N PHE A 139 -5.51 -0.72 -9.43
CA PHE A 139 -5.81 -0.13 -8.14
C PHE A 139 -7.23 -0.47 -7.69
N ILE A 140 -7.38 -0.99 -6.48
CA ILE A 140 -8.67 -1.36 -5.87
C ILE A 140 -8.98 -0.36 -4.76
N TYR A 141 -10.03 0.42 -4.92
CA TYR A 141 -10.58 1.24 -3.84
C TYR A 141 -11.63 0.47 -3.05
N ASN A 142 -11.30 0.12 -1.82
CA ASN A 142 -12.18 -0.66 -0.94
C ASN A 142 -12.97 0.26 -0.01
N SER A 143 -14.28 0.28 -0.15
CA SER A 143 -15.21 1.06 0.67
C SER A 143 -16.26 0.16 1.31
N VAL A 144 -16.93 0.65 2.35
CA VAL A 144 -18.07 -0.01 3.01
C VAL A 144 -19.31 0.81 2.73
N GLY A 145 -20.40 0.15 2.32
CA GLY A 145 -21.66 0.80 1.99
C GLY A 145 -21.71 1.38 0.58
N SER A 146 -22.41 2.48 0.41
CA SER A 146 -22.51 3.20 -0.86
C SER A 146 -21.26 4.04 -1.13
N ILE A 147 -21.00 4.35 -2.40
CA ILE A 147 -20.00 5.35 -2.77
C ILE A 147 -20.58 6.72 -2.38
N ASP A 148 -20.06 7.30 -1.32
CA ASP A 148 -20.47 8.60 -0.80
C ASP A 148 -19.61 9.75 -1.38
N GLU A 149 -19.92 10.99 -0.97
CA GLU A 149 -19.18 12.17 -1.42
C GLU A 149 -17.70 12.12 -1.03
N ASN A 150 -17.36 11.57 0.14
CA ASN A 150 -15.97 11.43 0.58
C ASN A 150 -15.21 10.46 -0.32
N ALA A 151 -15.84 9.34 -0.70
CA ALA A 151 -15.25 8.40 -1.64
C ALA A 151 -15.00 9.05 -3.00
N ILE A 152 -15.95 9.86 -3.49
CA ILE A 152 -15.81 10.61 -4.75
C ILE A 152 -14.69 11.65 -4.64
N GLN A 153 -14.58 12.37 -3.53
CA GLN A 153 -13.50 13.34 -3.30
C GLN A 153 -12.13 12.66 -3.30
N ASN A 154 -11.99 11.52 -2.62
CA ASN A 154 -10.75 10.73 -2.61
C ASN A 154 -10.40 10.25 -4.03
N LEU A 155 -11.36 9.77 -4.81
CA LEU A 155 -11.15 9.36 -6.19
C LEU A 155 -10.84 10.55 -7.11
N SER A 156 -11.42 11.72 -6.87
CA SER A 156 -11.12 12.97 -7.60
C SER A 156 -9.67 13.40 -7.41
N LEU A 157 -9.11 13.21 -6.20
CA LEU A 157 -7.69 13.44 -5.94
C LEU A 157 -6.82 12.59 -6.88
N ILE A 158 -7.17 11.31 -7.08
CA ILE A 158 -6.48 10.40 -8.01
C ILE A 158 -6.45 10.96 -9.43
N VAL A 159 -7.62 11.35 -9.94
CA VAL A 159 -7.74 11.89 -11.30
C VAL A 159 -6.91 13.17 -11.47
N ASN A 160 -6.84 14.00 -10.45
CA ASN A 160 -6.02 15.21 -10.49
C ASN A 160 -4.53 14.88 -10.45
N LEU A 161 -4.10 13.91 -9.64
CA LEU A 161 -2.71 13.48 -9.58
C LEU A 161 -2.24 12.88 -10.91
N THR A 162 -3.05 12.06 -11.57
CA THR A 162 -2.68 11.46 -12.86
C THR A 162 -2.43 12.49 -13.95
N LYS A 163 -3.07 13.66 -13.88
CA LYS A 163 -2.83 14.78 -14.82
C LYS A 163 -1.46 15.42 -14.64
N HIS A 164 -0.88 15.32 -13.45
CA HIS A 164 0.43 15.92 -13.13
C HIS A 164 1.60 14.95 -13.25
N ILE A 165 1.31 13.65 -13.44
CA ILE A 165 2.34 12.63 -13.63
C ILE A 165 2.77 12.65 -15.11
N GLN A 166 3.93 13.20 -15.36
CA GLN A 166 4.58 13.09 -16.67
C GLN A 166 5.65 12.01 -16.59
N LEU A 167 5.43 10.91 -17.28
CA LEU A 167 6.49 9.93 -17.53
C LEU A 167 7.52 10.61 -18.45
N LYS A 168 8.72 10.86 -17.94
CA LYS A 168 9.85 11.17 -18.80
C LYS A 168 10.27 9.87 -19.48
N ALA A 169 10.03 9.80 -20.77
CA ALA A 169 10.58 8.75 -21.64
C ALA A 169 12.11 8.88 -21.73
#